data_5a15a399ee2399cb97877803defbbe8f
#
_entry.id   5a15a399ee2399cb97877803defbbe8f
#
_cell.length_a   1.000
_cell.length_b   1.000
_cell.length_c   1.000
_cell.angle_alpha   90.00
_cell.angle_beta   90.00
_cell.angle_gamma   90.00
#
_symmetry.space_group_name_H-M   'P 1'
#
loop_
_entity.id
_entity.type
_entity.pdbx_description
1 polymer ?
#
loop_
_entity_poly.entity_id
_entity_poly.type
_entity_poly.pdbx_seq_one_letter_code
_entity_poly.pdbx_strand_id
1 'polypeptide(L)'
;MKKFYRSFIIQFVVCCILVFMSACGVTDNISVTEQTDSSSVVEQVESNNPISENNKPSNDVSEILSESLLKVHYIDVGQGDSSFVELPNGETILIDAGIPSQGYVVTNYIKGLGYTDIDYVVATHPHNDHIGGLPTVLESFKVGKFYMPNKEHTSNIFMTMLTAVQSNGCKAVYARSGLSVIDEGNLKVNFVAPVSSGYSDLNNYSAVLRISYDKSSFLFTGDAEDIVESELISSGQTITADVLKVGHHGSDYSSTTAFLNKVKPKYAIISVGNNSYGHPTPEALTRLDDVGAKIYRTDEVGTIVVTTDGKTYTLDKNASTIQNNAPPVVAETTPEPVQEESIEEQAPVTQNDVVVYVTRTGSKYHRYGCSYLKSCIETTLSSAKSSGYSACSRCNPPR
;
A
#
# COMPACT_ATOMS: atom_id res chain seq x y z
N MET A 1 -33.48 -3.08 19.28
CA MET A 1 -32.47 -2.26 19.98
C MET A 1 -31.16 -2.12 19.20
N LYS A 2 -30.64 -3.10 18.45
CA LYS A 2 -29.38 -2.97 17.67
C LYS A 2 -29.44 -2.02 16.45
N LYS A 3 -30.58 -1.78 15.85
CA LYS A 3 -30.74 -0.84 14.71
C LYS A 3 -30.71 0.65 15.13
N PHE A 4 -31.15 0.97 16.34
CA PHE A 4 -31.16 2.35 16.85
C PHE A 4 -29.75 2.86 17.23
N TYR A 5 -28.88 1.95 17.69
CA TYR A 5 -27.53 2.34 18.10
C TYR A 5 -26.61 2.68 16.90
N ARG A 6 -26.81 2.01 15.74
CA ARG A 6 -26.03 2.27 14.52
C ARG A 6 -26.32 3.65 13.90
N SER A 7 -27.59 4.06 13.92
CA SER A 7 -27.97 5.39 13.40
C SER A 7 -27.44 6.54 14.26
N PHE A 8 -27.26 6.31 15.58
CA PHE A 8 -26.79 7.34 16.49
C PHE A 8 -25.28 7.62 16.36
N ILE A 9 -24.46 6.61 16.09
CA ILE A 9 -23.00 6.78 15.92
C ILE A 9 -22.68 7.49 14.60
N ILE A 10 -23.37 7.15 13.50
CA ILE A 10 -23.16 7.80 12.20
C ILE A 10 -23.59 9.27 12.25
N GLN A 11 -24.68 9.58 12.96
CA GLN A 11 -25.17 10.94 13.10
C GLN A 11 -24.29 11.80 14.02
N PHE A 12 -23.58 11.17 14.98
CA PHE A 12 -22.68 11.90 15.89
C PHE A 12 -21.37 12.30 15.20
N VAL A 13 -20.80 11.46 14.33
CA VAL A 13 -19.61 11.79 13.54
C VAL A 13 -19.89 12.90 12.51
N VAL A 14 -21.06 12.90 11.88
CA VAL A 14 -21.47 13.97 10.94
C VAL A 14 -21.83 15.25 11.68
N CYS A 15 -22.42 15.19 12.90
CA CYS A 15 -22.80 16.36 13.66
C CYS A 15 -21.58 17.09 14.27
N CYS A 16 -20.53 16.38 14.69
CA CYS A 16 -19.30 17.03 15.17
C CYS A 16 -18.55 17.78 14.05
N ILE A 17 -18.68 17.38 12.79
CA ILE A 17 -18.10 18.11 11.66
C ILE A 17 -18.86 19.42 11.36
N LEU A 18 -20.16 19.49 11.66
CA LEU A 18 -20.99 20.67 11.40
C LEU A 18 -21.00 21.71 12.55
N VAL A 19 -20.70 21.32 13.80
CA VAL A 19 -20.70 22.23 14.95
C VAL A 19 -19.45 23.10 15.03
N PHE A 20 -18.32 22.70 14.42
CA PHE A 20 -17.10 23.51 14.40
C PHE A 20 -17.07 24.63 13.33
N MET A 21 -18.07 24.71 12.45
CA MET A 21 -18.15 25.77 11.42
C MET A 21 -18.99 26.98 11.83
N SER A 22 -19.57 27.03 13.03
CA SER A 22 -20.52 28.06 13.43
C SER A 22 -20.09 28.98 14.59
N ALA A 23 -18.82 28.96 15.01
CA ALA A 23 -18.33 29.77 16.11
C ALA A 23 -17.04 30.55 15.76
N CYS A 24 -17.10 31.45 14.79
CA CYS A 24 -16.19 32.59 14.67
C CYS A 24 -16.84 33.68 13.82
N GLY A 25 -17.73 34.41 14.43
CA GLY A 25 -18.25 35.69 13.95
C GLY A 25 -18.20 36.69 15.09
N VAL A 26 -17.09 37.37 15.28
CA VAL A 26 -16.99 38.61 16.02
C VAL A 26 -16.34 39.63 15.11
N THR A 27 -17.16 40.56 14.66
CA THR A 27 -16.77 41.79 14.00
C THR A 27 -16.43 42.80 15.08
N ASP A 28 -15.21 43.29 15.09
CA ASP A 28 -14.90 44.58 15.77
C ASP A 28 -14.28 45.52 14.76
N ASN A 29 -15.03 46.58 14.50
CA ASN A 29 -14.62 47.78 13.80
C ASN A 29 -13.63 48.56 14.67
N ILE A 30 -12.45 48.87 14.16
CA ILE A 30 -11.63 50.00 14.65
C ILE A 30 -11.18 50.83 13.43
N SER A 31 -11.56 52.10 13.54
CA SER A 31 -11.39 53.17 12.58
C SER A 31 -9.94 53.62 12.42
N VAL A 32 -9.66 53.97 11.17
CA VAL A 32 -8.48 54.67 10.69
C VAL A 32 -8.35 56.08 11.29
N THR A 33 -7.15 56.43 11.72
CA THR A 33 -6.68 57.81 11.72
C THR A 33 -5.25 57.88 11.18
N GLU A 34 -5.13 58.57 10.01
CA GLU A 34 -3.88 59.08 9.46
C GLU A 34 -3.28 60.15 10.36
N GLN A 35 -1.96 60.13 10.50
CA GLN A 35 -1.21 61.34 10.66
C GLN A 35 0.18 61.21 10.03
N THR A 36 0.37 62.03 8.99
CA THR A 36 1.65 62.44 8.38
C THR A 36 2.45 63.32 9.34
N ASP A 37 3.76 63.16 9.46
CA ASP A 37 4.63 64.33 9.29
C ASP A 37 6.10 63.93 9.03
N SER A 38 6.73 64.80 8.25
CA SER A 38 8.07 64.77 7.65
C SER A 38 9.11 65.41 8.55
N SER A 39 10.39 64.98 8.46
CA SER A 39 11.51 65.77 8.02
C SER A 39 12.88 65.24 8.45
N SER A 40 13.69 65.11 7.46
CA SER A 40 15.12 65.25 7.33
C SER A 40 16.01 65.64 8.52
N VAL A 41 17.17 65.01 8.67
CA VAL A 41 18.51 65.69 8.68
C VAL A 41 19.62 64.66 8.37
N VAL A 42 20.49 65.08 7.47
CA VAL A 42 21.75 64.43 7.06
C VAL A 42 22.86 64.83 8.03
N GLU A 43 23.73 63.90 8.43
CA GLU A 43 25.11 64.26 8.74
C GLU A 43 26.08 63.11 8.48
N GLN A 44 27.07 63.38 7.62
CA GLN A 44 28.25 62.55 7.32
C GLN A 44 29.34 62.80 8.36
N VAL A 45 30.02 61.74 8.78
CA VAL A 45 31.47 61.85 9.11
C VAL A 45 32.17 60.55 8.73
N GLU A 46 33.27 60.76 7.97
CA GLU A 46 34.27 59.78 7.54
C GLU A 46 35.12 59.24 8.70
N SER A 47 35.63 58.00 8.58
CA SER A 47 37.06 57.71 8.47
C SER A 47 37.51 56.42 9.20
N ASN A 48 38.26 55.64 8.39
CA ASN A 48 39.39 54.75 8.73
C ASN A 48 39.14 53.26 9.10
N ASN A 49 39.57 52.45 8.11
CA ASN A 49 40.04 51.07 8.19
C ASN A 49 41.18 50.87 9.22
N PRO A 50 41.42 49.63 9.76
CA PRO A 50 42.17 48.67 8.94
C PRO A 50 41.69 47.22 9.01
N ILE A 51 42.00 46.54 7.93
CA ILE A 51 42.01 45.13 7.57
C ILE A 51 42.46 44.22 8.71
N SER A 52 41.64 43.16 8.99
CA SER A 52 42.15 41.89 9.54
C SER A 52 41.44 40.75 8.87
N GLU A 53 42.18 40.07 8.01
CA GLU A 53 41.81 38.75 7.46
C GLU A 53 41.65 37.72 8.56
N ASN A 54 40.51 37.05 8.57
CA ASN A 54 40.40 35.72 9.11
C ASN A 54 39.38 34.92 8.27
N ASN A 55 39.91 34.32 7.21
CA ASN A 55 39.24 33.28 6.45
C ASN A 55 39.06 32.05 7.35
N LYS A 56 37.82 31.81 7.82
CA LYS A 56 37.37 30.51 8.30
C LYS A 56 36.49 29.94 7.19
N PRO A 57 36.83 28.77 6.61
CA PRO A 57 35.93 28.14 5.63
C PRO A 57 34.62 27.73 6.33
N SER A 58 33.53 28.27 5.83
CA SER A 58 32.18 27.87 6.25
C SER A 58 31.92 26.45 5.78
N ASN A 59 31.69 25.55 6.73
CA ASN A 59 31.27 24.15 6.52
C ASN A 59 29.79 24.04 6.16
N ASP A 60 29.22 24.96 5.40
CA ASP A 60 27.78 25.04 5.14
C ASP A 60 27.30 24.28 3.88
N VAL A 61 28.20 23.59 3.17
CA VAL A 61 27.83 22.95 1.90
C VAL A 61 27.36 21.49 2.09
N SER A 62 27.65 20.85 3.22
CA SER A 62 27.25 19.46 3.48
C SER A 62 25.86 19.30 4.13
N GLU A 63 25.37 20.31 4.84
CA GLU A 63 24.03 20.29 5.44
C GLU A 63 22.91 20.62 4.43
N ILE A 64 23.18 21.45 3.43
CA ILE A 64 22.19 21.86 2.42
C ILE A 64 21.87 20.74 1.43
N LEU A 65 22.74 19.74 1.27
CA LEU A 65 22.54 18.61 0.34
C LEU A 65 21.78 17.42 0.94
N SER A 66 21.57 17.39 2.27
CA SER A 66 20.80 16.31 2.91
C SER A 66 19.28 16.53 2.92
N GLU A 67 18.82 17.76 2.68
CA GLU A 67 17.41 18.16 2.79
C GLU A 67 16.53 17.88 1.56
N SER A 68 17.11 17.40 0.47
CA SER A 68 16.38 17.26 -0.79
C SER A 68 16.17 15.81 -1.27
N LEU A 69 16.35 14.81 -0.41
CA LEU A 69 16.16 13.42 -0.77
C LEU A 69 14.74 12.95 -0.45
N LEU A 70 14.16 12.23 -1.39
CA LEU A 70 12.97 11.42 -1.14
C LEU A 70 13.41 9.98 -0.90
N LYS A 71 12.95 9.37 0.21
CA LYS A 71 13.23 7.97 0.51
C LYS A 71 11.93 7.20 0.70
N VAL A 72 11.89 6.01 0.15
CA VAL A 72 10.78 5.07 0.33
C VAL A 72 11.30 3.78 0.92
N HIS A 73 10.80 3.44 2.08
CA HIS A 73 11.10 2.22 2.81
C HIS A 73 9.93 1.24 2.61
N TYR A 74 10.14 0.18 1.85
CA TYR A 74 9.20 -0.93 1.73
C TYR A 74 9.53 -1.91 2.86
N ILE A 75 8.80 -1.79 3.96
CA ILE A 75 9.10 -2.49 5.21
C ILE A 75 8.68 -3.95 5.09
N ASP A 76 9.58 -4.88 5.40
CA ASP A 76 9.25 -6.29 5.48
C ASP A 76 8.34 -6.57 6.69
N VAL A 77 7.08 -6.81 6.39
CA VAL A 77 6.03 -7.18 7.34
C VAL A 77 5.55 -8.63 7.12
N GLY A 78 6.33 -9.43 6.40
CA GLY A 78 5.89 -10.73 5.91
C GLY A 78 4.81 -10.56 4.82
N GLN A 79 3.77 -11.42 4.85
CA GLN A 79 2.65 -11.28 3.92
C GLN A 79 1.80 -10.07 4.29
N GLY A 80 1.83 -9.04 3.43
CA GLY A 80 1.13 -7.77 3.61
C GLY A 80 1.95 -6.57 3.14
N ASP A 81 1.38 -5.38 3.25
CA ASP A 81 2.00 -4.13 2.81
C ASP A 81 2.34 -3.22 3.98
N SER A 82 3.50 -2.59 3.90
CA SER A 82 3.83 -1.39 4.67
C SER A 82 4.92 -0.60 3.96
N SER A 83 4.66 0.67 3.68
CA SER A 83 5.64 1.56 3.07
C SER A 83 5.73 2.87 3.84
N PHE A 84 6.93 3.27 4.24
CA PHE A 84 7.18 4.56 4.89
C PHE A 84 7.96 5.47 3.95
N VAL A 85 7.50 6.70 3.79
CA VAL A 85 8.08 7.69 2.88
C VAL A 85 8.58 8.90 3.65
N GLU A 86 9.86 9.21 3.47
CA GLU A 86 10.46 10.47 3.89
C GLU A 86 10.46 11.41 2.67
N LEU A 87 9.66 12.47 2.75
CA LEU A 87 9.53 13.45 1.66
C LEU A 87 10.63 14.54 1.71
N PRO A 88 11.01 15.14 0.58
CA PRO A 88 12.06 16.14 0.53
C PRO A 88 11.71 17.47 1.24
N ASN A 89 10.44 17.70 1.56
CA ASN A 89 9.97 18.84 2.37
C ASN A 89 9.96 18.54 3.89
N GLY A 90 10.42 17.36 4.30
CA GLY A 90 10.48 16.92 5.70
C GLY A 90 9.22 16.25 6.21
N GLU A 91 8.13 16.24 5.45
CA GLU A 91 6.90 15.51 5.81
C GLU A 91 7.03 14.00 5.55
N THR A 92 6.19 13.23 6.19
CA THR A 92 6.22 11.76 6.17
C THR A 92 4.89 11.14 5.80
N ILE A 93 4.94 10.00 5.08
CA ILE A 93 3.75 9.22 4.74
C ILE A 93 3.98 7.76 5.15
N LEU A 94 3.03 7.19 5.89
CA LEU A 94 2.94 5.74 6.07
C LEU A 94 1.77 5.20 5.24
N ILE A 95 2.03 4.18 4.42
CA ILE A 95 1.02 3.48 3.60
C ILE A 95 0.95 2.05 4.11
N ASP A 96 -0.18 1.69 4.74
CA ASP A 96 -0.44 0.40 5.37
C ASP A 96 0.57 0.02 6.48
N ALA A 97 0.29 -1.05 7.23
CA ALA A 97 1.13 -1.50 8.34
C ALA A 97 1.09 -3.03 8.58
N GLY A 98 0.77 -3.81 7.54
CA GLY A 98 0.71 -5.27 7.63
C GLY A 98 -0.40 -5.79 8.54
N ILE A 99 -0.28 -7.06 8.93
CA ILE A 99 -1.20 -7.71 9.89
C ILE A 99 -1.02 -7.16 11.31
N PRO A 100 -1.96 -7.40 12.26
CA PRO A 100 -1.90 -6.82 13.61
C PRO A 100 -0.59 -7.06 14.37
N SER A 101 0.01 -8.24 14.21
CA SER A 101 1.28 -8.58 14.85
C SER A 101 2.48 -7.79 14.31
N GLN A 102 2.36 -7.21 13.11
CA GLN A 102 3.43 -6.44 12.46
C GLN A 102 3.41 -4.96 12.81
N GLY A 103 2.36 -4.46 13.46
CA GLY A 103 2.28 -3.06 13.87
C GLY A 103 3.47 -2.61 14.73
N TYR A 104 4.01 -3.49 15.58
CA TYR A 104 5.22 -3.19 16.36
C TYR A 104 6.48 -3.18 15.50
N VAL A 105 6.57 -4.01 14.46
CA VAL A 105 7.70 -4.00 13.52
C VAL A 105 7.76 -2.64 12.83
N VAL A 106 6.64 -2.20 12.26
CA VAL A 106 6.50 -0.89 11.60
C VAL A 106 6.81 0.25 12.57
N THR A 107 6.20 0.22 13.76
CA THR A 107 6.39 1.25 14.78
C THR A 107 7.86 1.36 15.21
N ASN A 108 8.52 0.24 15.50
CA ASN A 108 9.92 0.23 15.92
C ASN A 108 10.85 0.66 14.79
N TYR A 109 10.54 0.29 13.53
CA TYR A 109 11.30 0.71 12.37
C TYR A 109 11.28 2.24 12.23
N ILE A 110 10.09 2.85 12.25
CA ILE A 110 9.91 4.31 12.11
C ILE A 110 10.57 5.06 13.29
N LYS A 111 10.42 4.57 14.54
CA LYS A 111 11.13 5.12 15.71
C LYS A 111 12.65 4.99 15.58
N GLY A 112 13.15 3.91 15.00
CA GLY A 112 14.56 3.70 14.71
C GLY A 112 15.14 4.71 13.71
N LEU A 113 14.31 5.27 12.83
CA LEU A 113 14.66 6.38 11.94
C LEU A 113 14.64 7.75 12.66
N GLY A 114 14.15 7.82 13.90
CA GLY A 114 14.11 9.05 14.73
C GLY A 114 12.78 9.80 14.70
N TYR A 115 11.74 9.29 14.06
CA TYR A 115 10.43 9.94 13.98
C TYR A 115 9.60 9.70 15.24
N THR A 116 8.88 10.73 15.67
CA THR A 116 7.94 10.74 16.81
C THR A 116 6.49 10.99 16.39
N ASP A 117 6.28 11.44 15.18
CA ASP A 117 5.00 11.75 14.56
C ASP A 117 5.01 11.33 13.08
N ILE A 118 3.84 11.27 12.46
CA ILE A 118 3.64 10.94 11.05
C ILE A 118 2.63 11.93 10.49
N ASP A 119 2.99 12.65 9.41
CA ASP A 119 2.11 13.65 8.84
C ASP A 119 0.90 13.05 8.16
N TYR A 120 1.09 11.98 7.41
CA TYR A 120 0.05 11.32 6.63
C TYR A 120 0.09 9.80 6.82
N VAL A 121 -1.05 9.21 7.13
CA VAL A 121 -1.25 7.75 7.12
C VAL A 121 -2.28 7.40 6.06
N VAL A 122 -2.00 6.40 5.26
CA VAL A 122 -2.89 5.87 4.22
C VAL A 122 -3.23 4.42 4.54
N ALA A 123 -4.50 4.13 4.73
CA ALA A 123 -5.05 2.79 4.71
C ALA A 123 -5.56 2.52 3.29
N THR A 124 -4.92 1.63 2.54
CA THR A 124 -5.26 1.43 1.13
C THR A 124 -6.64 0.81 0.96
N HIS A 125 -6.92 -0.27 1.67
CA HIS A 125 -8.20 -0.97 1.66
C HIS A 125 -8.39 -1.82 2.94
N PRO A 126 -9.61 -2.30 3.28
CA PRO A 126 -9.90 -2.83 4.61
C PRO A 126 -9.49 -4.30 4.84
N HIS A 127 -8.48 -4.83 4.16
CA HIS A 127 -7.95 -6.15 4.45
C HIS A 127 -6.96 -6.14 5.61
N ASN A 128 -6.87 -7.28 6.31
CA ASN A 128 -6.13 -7.42 7.55
C ASN A 128 -4.62 -7.27 7.39
N ASP A 129 -4.07 -7.70 6.27
CA ASP A 129 -2.65 -7.64 5.92
C ASP A 129 -2.19 -6.25 5.41
N HIS A 130 -3.11 -5.28 5.41
CA HIS A 130 -2.86 -3.87 5.14
C HIS A 130 -3.12 -3.01 6.37
N ILE A 131 -4.34 -3.07 6.92
CA ILE A 131 -4.73 -2.18 8.01
C ILE A 131 -4.48 -2.76 9.41
N GLY A 132 -4.05 -4.01 9.50
CA GLY A 132 -3.96 -4.75 10.76
C GLY A 132 -3.05 -4.09 11.78
N GLY A 133 -1.90 -3.60 11.37
CA GLY A 133 -0.92 -2.94 12.22
C GLY A 133 -1.21 -1.47 12.51
N LEU A 134 -2.11 -0.80 11.74
CA LEU A 134 -2.40 0.62 11.88
C LEU A 134 -2.89 1.04 13.28
N PRO A 135 -3.69 0.25 14.02
CA PRO A 135 -4.03 0.60 15.40
C PRO A 135 -2.81 0.83 16.29
N THR A 136 -1.81 -0.06 16.22
CA THR A 136 -0.55 0.06 16.99
C THR A 136 0.25 1.31 16.58
N VAL A 137 0.27 1.64 15.28
CA VAL A 137 0.89 2.88 14.78
C VAL A 137 0.18 4.11 15.34
N LEU A 138 -1.16 4.16 15.25
CA LEU A 138 -1.98 5.27 15.73
C LEU A 138 -1.90 5.47 17.26
N GLU A 139 -1.65 4.41 18.02
CA GLU A 139 -1.39 4.48 19.45
C GLU A 139 0.02 5.00 19.76
N SER A 140 0.98 4.81 18.82
CA SER A 140 2.40 5.08 19.03
C SER A 140 2.88 6.43 18.52
N PHE A 141 2.19 7.00 17.53
CA PHE A 141 2.55 8.25 16.87
C PHE A 141 1.37 9.23 16.88
N LYS A 142 1.68 10.52 16.97
CA LYS A 142 0.72 11.56 16.58
C LYS A 142 0.63 11.58 15.06
N VAL A 143 -0.59 11.52 14.52
CA VAL A 143 -0.85 11.53 13.09
C VAL A 143 -1.52 12.84 12.68
N GLY A 144 -1.05 13.45 11.60
CA GLY A 144 -1.63 14.68 11.07
C GLY A 144 -2.96 14.43 10.36
N LYS A 145 -2.94 13.63 9.29
CA LYS A 145 -4.14 13.24 8.52
C LYS A 145 -4.14 11.74 8.25
N PHE A 146 -5.32 11.16 8.27
CA PHE A 146 -5.55 9.76 7.96
C PHE A 146 -6.39 9.62 6.70
N TYR A 147 -5.87 8.94 5.68
CA TYR A 147 -6.56 8.72 4.43
C TYR A 147 -7.03 7.26 4.33
N MET A 148 -8.26 7.07 3.85
CA MET A 148 -8.83 5.74 3.59
C MET A 148 -9.88 5.84 2.48
N PRO A 149 -10.19 4.77 1.73
CA PRO A 149 -11.28 4.79 0.76
C PRO A 149 -12.63 4.93 1.47
N ASN A 150 -13.63 5.49 0.76
CA ASN A 150 -15.00 5.54 1.25
C ASN A 150 -15.65 4.14 1.13
N LYS A 151 -15.19 3.23 1.97
CA LYS A 151 -15.71 1.85 2.05
C LYS A 151 -15.81 1.41 3.50
N GLU A 152 -17.03 1.14 3.93
CA GLU A 152 -17.27 0.52 5.23
C GLU A 152 -17.03 -0.99 5.18
N HIS A 153 -16.49 -1.52 6.25
CA HIS A 153 -16.31 -2.95 6.46
C HIS A 153 -16.71 -3.35 7.89
N THR A 154 -17.17 -4.60 8.06
CA THR A 154 -17.69 -5.07 9.36
C THR A 154 -16.71 -5.92 10.15
N SER A 155 -15.45 -6.07 9.66
CA SER A 155 -14.42 -6.83 10.37
C SER A 155 -14.03 -6.13 11.67
N ASN A 156 -13.64 -6.92 12.67
CA ASN A 156 -13.17 -6.39 13.95
C ASN A 156 -11.95 -5.49 13.78
N ILE A 157 -11.04 -5.85 12.85
CA ILE A 157 -9.82 -5.05 12.63
C ILE A 157 -10.13 -3.67 12.06
N PHE A 158 -11.10 -3.58 11.13
CA PHE A 158 -11.54 -2.30 10.59
C PHE A 158 -12.16 -1.42 11.68
N MET A 159 -12.99 -2.00 12.56
CA MET A 159 -13.58 -1.27 13.69
C MET A 159 -12.53 -0.83 14.70
N THR A 160 -11.52 -1.67 14.96
CA THR A 160 -10.38 -1.33 15.84
C THR A 160 -9.57 -0.18 15.26
N MET A 161 -9.28 -0.21 13.96
CA MET A 161 -8.60 0.88 13.26
C MET A 161 -9.38 2.20 13.37
N LEU A 162 -10.70 2.20 13.12
CA LEU A 162 -11.52 3.41 13.24
C LEU A 162 -11.52 3.96 14.67
N THR A 163 -11.55 3.08 15.68
CA THR A 163 -11.46 3.47 17.09
C THR A 163 -10.09 4.11 17.39
N ALA A 164 -9.01 3.56 16.85
CA ALA A 164 -7.66 4.13 17.00
C ALA A 164 -7.53 5.49 16.30
N VAL A 165 -8.10 5.66 15.08
CA VAL A 165 -8.17 6.96 14.39
C VAL A 165 -8.90 8.00 15.24
N GLN A 166 -10.04 7.63 15.81
CA GLN A 166 -10.80 8.51 16.69
C GLN A 166 -10.00 8.89 17.95
N SER A 167 -9.34 7.92 18.58
CA SER A 167 -8.54 8.14 19.79
C SER A 167 -7.29 8.97 19.55
N ASN A 168 -6.66 8.81 18.38
CA ASN A 168 -5.52 9.62 17.96
C ASN A 168 -5.90 11.09 17.71
N GLY A 169 -7.16 11.34 17.31
CA GLY A 169 -7.69 12.67 17.02
C GLY A 169 -7.24 13.24 15.68
N CYS A 170 -6.62 12.43 14.82
CA CYS A 170 -6.23 12.85 13.47
C CYS A 170 -7.44 13.06 12.55
N LYS A 171 -7.27 13.93 11.54
CA LYS A 171 -8.32 14.21 10.58
C LYS A 171 -8.43 13.06 9.56
N ALA A 172 -9.56 12.34 9.57
CA ALA A 172 -9.85 11.34 8.55
C ALA A 172 -10.36 11.99 7.25
N VAL A 173 -9.85 11.54 6.11
CA VAL A 173 -10.18 12.04 4.76
C VAL A 173 -10.41 10.84 3.83
N TYR A 174 -11.44 10.91 3.00
CA TYR A 174 -11.68 9.88 2.00
C TYR A 174 -10.75 10.04 0.79
N ALA A 175 -9.91 9.03 0.58
CA ALA A 175 -9.09 8.90 -0.60
C ALA A 175 -9.95 8.63 -1.84
N ARG A 176 -9.67 9.34 -2.93
CA ARG A 176 -10.35 9.18 -4.22
C ARG A 176 -9.50 9.76 -5.34
N SER A 177 -9.73 9.30 -6.53
CA SER A 177 -9.09 9.81 -7.74
C SER A 177 -9.16 11.35 -7.83
N GLY A 178 -8.03 11.97 -8.14
CA GLY A 178 -7.89 13.43 -8.26
C GLY A 178 -7.73 14.19 -6.94
N LEU A 179 -7.70 13.52 -5.78
CA LEU A 179 -7.40 14.18 -4.51
C LEU A 179 -5.90 14.45 -4.40
N SER A 180 -5.51 15.71 -4.27
CA SER A 180 -4.14 16.12 -3.98
C SER A 180 -3.90 16.13 -2.46
N VAL A 181 -2.82 15.51 -2.04
CA VAL A 181 -2.29 15.55 -0.67
C VAL A 181 -1.27 16.68 -0.54
N ILE A 182 -0.32 16.74 -1.49
CA ILE A 182 0.73 17.76 -1.60
C ILE A 182 0.80 18.19 -3.08
N ASP A 183 0.91 19.48 -3.33
CA ASP A 183 1.18 20.09 -4.64
C ASP A 183 2.10 21.30 -4.44
N GLU A 184 3.39 21.03 -4.22
CA GLU A 184 4.39 22.02 -3.84
C GLU A 184 5.56 22.00 -4.83
N GLY A 185 5.55 22.90 -5.80
CA GLY A 185 6.63 23.03 -6.77
C GLY A 185 6.87 21.73 -7.56
N ASN A 186 8.02 21.10 -7.29
CA ASN A 186 8.45 19.86 -7.92
C ASN A 186 8.01 18.57 -7.17
N LEU A 187 7.41 18.71 -5.99
CA LEU A 187 6.85 17.60 -5.19
C LEU A 187 5.34 17.57 -5.33
N LYS A 188 4.81 16.43 -5.77
CA LYS A 188 3.37 16.19 -5.84
C LYS A 188 3.01 14.82 -5.29
N VAL A 189 2.00 14.77 -4.46
CA VAL A 189 1.42 13.55 -3.88
C VAL A 189 -0.07 13.54 -4.14
N ASN A 190 -0.56 12.60 -4.96
CA ASN A 190 -1.94 12.58 -5.41
C ASN A 190 -2.51 11.16 -5.36
N PHE A 191 -3.77 11.03 -4.95
CA PHE A 191 -4.53 9.82 -5.16
C PHE A 191 -5.04 9.74 -6.60
N VAL A 192 -4.78 8.62 -7.27
CA VAL A 192 -5.26 8.34 -8.62
C VAL A 192 -6.41 7.33 -8.65
N ALA A 193 -6.61 6.59 -7.56
CA ALA A 193 -7.76 5.70 -7.32
C ALA A 193 -8.19 5.79 -5.83
N PRO A 194 -9.43 5.29 -5.48
CA PRO A 194 -10.46 4.72 -6.35
C PRO A 194 -11.02 5.72 -7.35
N VAL A 195 -11.27 5.27 -8.59
CA VAL A 195 -11.91 6.07 -9.64
C VAL A 195 -13.43 5.96 -9.53
N SER A 196 -13.92 4.74 -9.34
CA SER A 196 -15.34 4.42 -9.17
C SER A 196 -15.67 4.03 -7.73
N SER A 197 -16.88 3.58 -7.52
CA SER A 197 -17.39 3.04 -6.24
C SER A 197 -18.30 1.86 -6.54
N GLY A 198 -18.62 1.06 -5.51
CA GLY A 198 -19.54 -0.08 -5.68
C GLY A 198 -18.86 -1.34 -6.20
N TYR A 199 -17.53 -1.43 -6.08
CA TYR A 199 -16.81 -2.66 -6.39
C TYR A 199 -17.29 -3.84 -5.54
N SER A 200 -17.32 -5.02 -6.14
CA SER A 200 -17.68 -6.26 -5.46
C SER A 200 -16.56 -6.77 -4.56
N ASP A 201 -15.31 -6.58 -4.98
CA ASP A 201 -14.12 -6.94 -4.24
C ASP A 201 -13.56 -5.75 -3.47
N LEU A 202 -13.04 -6.00 -2.25
CA LEU A 202 -12.47 -4.98 -1.38
C LEU A 202 -11.12 -4.47 -1.89
N ASN A 203 -10.35 -5.31 -2.60
CA ASN A 203 -9.09 -4.95 -3.22
C ASN A 203 -9.25 -3.75 -4.16
N ASN A 204 -10.36 -3.73 -4.89
CA ASN A 204 -10.65 -2.69 -5.88
C ASN A 204 -11.04 -1.32 -5.26
N TYR A 205 -11.14 -1.24 -3.92
CA TYR A 205 -11.22 0.04 -3.21
C TYR A 205 -9.83 0.61 -2.87
N SER A 206 -8.74 -0.04 -3.26
CA SER A 206 -7.39 0.40 -2.95
C SER A 206 -7.15 1.87 -3.29
N ALA A 207 -6.72 2.63 -2.29
CA ALA A 207 -6.31 4.02 -2.43
C ALA A 207 -4.94 4.06 -3.11
N VAL A 208 -4.94 4.16 -4.44
CA VAL A 208 -3.70 4.20 -5.23
C VAL A 208 -3.09 5.59 -5.14
N LEU A 209 -1.87 5.65 -4.59
CA LEU A 209 -1.12 6.88 -4.37
C LEU A 209 0.01 7.02 -5.37
N ARG A 210 0.12 8.18 -6.00
CA ARG A 210 1.26 8.54 -6.85
C ARG A 210 2.05 9.68 -6.22
N ILE A 211 3.37 9.49 -6.11
CA ILE A 211 4.31 10.51 -5.68
C ILE A 211 5.21 10.87 -6.87
N SER A 212 5.42 12.15 -7.11
CA SER A 212 6.44 12.62 -8.06
C SER A 212 7.30 13.71 -7.43
N TYR A 213 8.58 13.60 -7.65
CA TYR A 213 9.58 14.57 -7.23
C TYR A 213 10.57 14.83 -8.37
N ASP A 214 10.54 16.03 -8.93
CA ASP A 214 11.24 16.38 -10.16
C ASP A 214 10.94 15.37 -11.31
N LYS A 215 11.94 14.58 -11.70
CA LYS A 215 11.84 13.54 -12.75
C LYS A 215 11.59 12.15 -12.18
N SER A 216 11.57 12.02 -10.86
CA SER A 216 11.36 10.74 -10.17
C SER A 216 9.90 10.54 -9.85
N SER A 217 9.44 9.28 -9.89
CA SER A 217 8.04 8.96 -9.62
C SER A 217 7.84 7.56 -9.05
N PHE A 218 6.87 7.47 -8.14
CA PHE A 218 6.48 6.26 -7.43
C PHE A 218 4.97 6.05 -7.55
N LEU A 219 4.54 4.80 -7.67
CA LEU A 219 3.13 4.42 -7.67
C LEU A 219 2.91 3.28 -6.66
N PHE A 220 2.01 3.50 -5.71
CA PHE A 220 1.60 2.53 -4.69
C PHE A 220 0.18 2.10 -4.99
N THR A 221 0.00 0.84 -5.35
CA THR A 221 -1.29 0.33 -5.88
C THR A 221 -2.14 -0.38 -4.83
N GLY A 222 -1.61 -0.62 -3.63
CA GLY A 222 -2.25 -1.53 -2.69
C GLY A 222 -2.51 -2.87 -3.37
N ASP A 223 -3.74 -3.34 -3.29
CA ASP A 223 -4.17 -4.59 -3.95
C ASP A 223 -5.14 -4.35 -5.13
N ALA A 224 -5.04 -3.17 -5.76
CA ALA A 224 -5.84 -2.87 -6.95
C ALA A 224 -5.66 -3.94 -8.02
N GLU A 225 -6.79 -4.42 -8.56
CA GLU A 225 -6.85 -5.48 -9.57
C GLU A 225 -7.15 -4.91 -10.96
N ASP A 226 -7.29 -5.76 -11.95
CA ASP A 226 -7.46 -5.47 -13.37
C ASP A 226 -8.58 -4.45 -13.66
N ILE A 227 -9.66 -4.47 -12.90
CA ILE A 227 -10.78 -3.52 -13.02
C ILE A 227 -10.29 -2.09 -12.74
N VAL A 228 -9.58 -1.89 -11.61
CA VAL A 228 -9.05 -0.58 -11.23
C VAL A 228 -7.93 -0.15 -12.16
N GLU A 229 -7.07 -1.08 -12.58
CA GLU A 229 -6.02 -0.81 -13.56
C GLU A 229 -6.60 -0.31 -14.89
N SER A 230 -7.68 -0.94 -15.37
CA SER A 230 -8.43 -0.50 -16.57
C SER A 230 -9.04 0.89 -16.41
N GLU A 231 -9.61 1.19 -15.24
CA GLU A 231 -10.13 2.52 -14.92
C GLU A 231 -9.01 3.56 -14.87
N LEU A 232 -7.85 3.24 -14.27
CA LEU A 232 -6.69 4.11 -14.22
C LEU A 232 -6.17 4.45 -15.63
N ILE A 233 -6.07 3.45 -16.52
CA ILE A 233 -5.67 3.64 -17.92
C ILE A 233 -6.64 4.59 -18.63
N SER A 234 -7.94 4.44 -18.37
CA SER A 234 -9.01 5.19 -19.03
C SER A 234 -9.26 6.57 -18.42
N SER A 235 -8.84 6.82 -17.18
CA SER A 235 -9.13 8.04 -16.42
C SER A 235 -8.48 9.31 -16.98
N GLY A 236 -7.49 9.16 -17.85
CA GLY A 236 -6.66 10.28 -18.33
C GLY A 236 -5.64 10.81 -17.30
N GLN A 237 -5.60 10.25 -16.11
CA GLN A 237 -4.62 10.64 -15.10
C GLN A 237 -3.21 10.14 -15.43
N THR A 238 -2.20 10.83 -14.91
CA THR A 238 -0.81 10.40 -15.02
C THR A 238 -0.56 9.27 -14.05
N ILE A 239 -0.33 8.05 -14.57
CA ILE A 239 0.03 6.86 -13.78
C ILE A 239 1.43 6.33 -14.11
N THR A 240 2.19 7.01 -14.98
CA THR A 240 3.59 6.65 -15.23
C THR A 240 4.39 6.77 -13.93
N ALA A 241 5.20 5.75 -13.65
CA ALA A 241 6.05 5.73 -12.46
C ALA A 241 7.30 4.92 -12.69
N ASP A 242 8.44 5.42 -12.21
CA ASP A 242 9.72 4.71 -12.28
C ASP A 242 9.80 3.56 -11.29
N VAL A 243 9.17 3.72 -10.13
CA VAL A 243 9.10 2.70 -9.07
C VAL A 243 7.63 2.33 -8.84
N LEU A 244 7.32 1.07 -9.03
CA LEU A 244 6.00 0.49 -8.79
C LEU A 244 6.02 -0.39 -7.55
N LYS A 245 5.20 -0.08 -6.52
CA LYS A 245 4.79 -1.09 -5.56
C LYS A 245 3.77 -1.98 -6.26
N VAL A 246 4.16 -3.21 -6.53
CA VAL A 246 3.37 -4.17 -7.31
C VAL A 246 2.05 -4.48 -6.60
N GLY A 247 0.97 -4.52 -7.35
CA GLY A 247 -0.36 -4.76 -6.82
C GLY A 247 -0.54 -6.17 -6.27
N HIS A 248 -1.28 -6.28 -5.18
CA HIS A 248 -1.79 -7.51 -4.60
C HIS A 248 -0.68 -8.58 -4.41
N HIS A 249 0.48 -8.12 -3.90
CA HIS A 249 1.66 -8.95 -3.60
C HIS A 249 2.17 -9.79 -4.78
N GLY A 250 1.90 -9.34 -6.02
CA GLY A 250 2.23 -10.09 -7.23
C GLY A 250 1.20 -11.16 -7.62
N SER A 251 -0.07 -10.94 -7.29
CA SER A 251 -1.20 -11.73 -7.80
C SER A 251 -1.30 -11.66 -9.32
N ASP A 252 -1.82 -12.70 -9.96
CA ASP A 252 -2.09 -12.71 -11.40
C ASP A 252 -3.31 -11.84 -11.79
N TYR A 253 -4.15 -11.46 -10.84
CA TYR A 253 -5.25 -10.51 -11.03
C TYR A 253 -4.81 -9.05 -11.11
N SER A 254 -3.55 -8.75 -10.77
CA SER A 254 -2.99 -7.40 -10.78
C SER A 254 -1.79 -7.30 -11.71
N SER A 255 -1.31 -6.07 -11.95
CA SER A 255 -0.16 -5.81 -12.81
C SER A 255 -0.35 -6.36 -14.22
N THR A 256 -1.51 -6.08 -14.82
CA THR A 256 -1.82 -6.48 -16.19
C THR A 256 -0.83 -5.89 -17.19
N THR A 257 -0.61 -6.57 -18.30
CA THR A 257 0.30 -6.10 -19.37
C THR A 257 -0.09 -4.70 -19.86
N ALA A 258 -1.39 -4.40 -19.98
CA ALA A 258 -1.87 -3.09 -20.40
C ALA A 258 -1.51 -2.00 -19.38
N PHE A 259 -1.67 -2.29 -18.08
CA PHE A 259 -1.31 -1.39 -17.00
C PHE A 259 0.20 -1.16 -16.93
N LEU A 260 1.00 -2.22 -16.96
CA LEU A 260 2.47 -2.13 -16.92
C LEU A 260 3.02 -1.34 -18.12
N ASN A 261 2.48 -1.55 -19.32
CA ASN A 261 2.83 -0.76 -20.52
C ASN A 261 2.48 0.73 -20.37
N LYS A 262 1.49 1.09 -19.54
CA LYS A 262 1.13 2.49 -19.26
C LYS A 262 1.98 3.07 -18.14
N VAL A 263 2.26 2.31 -17.06
CA VAL A 263 3.10 2.74 -15.93
C VAL A 263 4.57 2.84 -16.33
N LYS A 264 5.10 1.85 -17.04
CA LYS A 264 6.50 1.73 -17.51
C LYS A 264 7.51 1.75 -16.37
N PRO A 265 7.37 0.86 -15.37
CA PRO A 265 8.24 0.86 -14.22
C PRO A 265 9.67 0.43 -14.60
N LYS A 266 10.67 1.09 -14.01
CA LYS A 266 12.07 0.67 -14.02
C LYS A 266 12.37 -0.32 -12.90
N TYR A 267 11.66 -0.14 -11.77
CA TYR A 267 11.80 -0.93 -10.55
C TYR A 267 10.41 -1.38 -10.09
N ALA A 268 10.27 -2.66 -9.83
CA ALA A 268 9.06 -3.29 -9.31
C ALA A 268 9.35 -3.86 -7.92
N ILE A 269 8.68 -3.34 -6.90
CA ILE A 269 8.84 -3.77 -5.52
C ILE A 269 7.63 -4.62 -5.13
N ILE A 270 7.87 -5.84 -4.72
CA ILE A 270 6.84 -6.78 -4.28
C ILE A 270 6.97 -6.94 -2.77
N SER A 271 6.03 -6.37 -2.02
CA SER A 271 5.87 -6.69 -0.60
C SER A 271 5.13 -8.01 -0.48
N VAL A 272 5.81 -9.01 0.00
CA VAL A 272 5.31 -10.39 0.06
C VAL A 272 6.06 -11.15 1.15
N GLY A 273 5.43 -12.14 1.74
CA GLY A 273 6.03 -13.08 2.68
C GLY A 273 5.58 -14.50 2.40
N ASN A 274 5.90 -15.40 3.34
CA ASN A 274 5.43 -16.77 3.23
C ASN A 274 3.88 -16.81 3.19
N ASN A 275 3.33 -17.26 2.09
CA ASN A 275 1.90 -17.28 1.83
C ASN A 275 1.46 -18.61 1.20
N SER A 276 0.15 -18.88 1.25
CA SER A 276 -0.48 -20.05 0.61
C SER A 276 -1.24 -19.70 -0.67
N TYR A 277 -1.16 -18.44 -1.10
CA TYR A 277 -1.82 -17.95 -2.32
C TYR A 277 -0.99 -18.22 -3.57
N GLY A 278 0.31 -18.50 -3.39
CA GLY A 278 1.26 -18.67 -4.48
C GLY A 278 1.79 -17.35 -5.03
N HIS A 279 1.68 -16.25 -4.26
CA HIS A 279 2.22 -14.95 -4.63
C HIS A 279 3.71 -14.83 -4.28
N PRO A 280 4.51 -14.12 -5.13
CA PRO A 280 4.11 -13.64 -6.44
C PRO A 280 3.94 -14.80 -7.42
N THR A 281 2.93 -14.71 -8.30
CA THR A 281 2.68 -15.73 -9.30
C THR A 281 3.72 -15.68 -10.43
N PRO A 282 4.03 -16.81 -11.09
CA PRO A 282 4.91 -16.82 -12.25
C PRO A 282 4.44 -15.87 -13.36
N GLU A 283 3.13 -15.75 -13.55
CA GLU A 283 2.51 -14.88 -14.55
C GLU A 283 2.77 -13.41 -14.25
N ALA A 284 2.62 -12.98 -12.99
CA ALA A 284 2.93 -11.62 -12.58
C ALA A 284 4.41 -11.29 -12.73
N LEU A 285 5.31 -12.21 -12.33
CA LEU A 285 6.75 -12.06 -12.50
C LEU A 285 7.13 -11.93 -13.98
N THR A 286 6.54 -12.78 -14.85
CA THR A 286 6.77 -12.73 -16.30
C THR A 286 6.34 -11.38 -16.88
N ARG A 287 5.15 -10.88 -16.54
CA ARG A 287 4.67 -9.58 -17.03
C ARG A 287 5.58 -8.41 -16.61
N LEU A 288 6.14 -8.46 -15.39
CA LEU A 288 7.08 -7.46 -14.90
C LEU A 288 8.43 -7.52 -15.63
N ASP A 289 8.92 -8.73 -15.92
CA ASP A 289 10.15 -8.94 -16.70
C ASP A 289 9.99 -8.50 -18.16
N ASP A 290 8.87 -8.83 -18.78
CA ASP A 290 8.55 -8.47 -20.17
C ASP A 290 8.58 -6.95 -20.42
N VAL A 291 8.24 -6.14 -19.42
CA VAL A 291 8.35 -4.67 -19.51
C VAL A 291 9.73 -4.16 -19.09
N GLY A 292 10.66 -5.03 -18.74
CA GLY A 292 12.05 -4.71 -18.37
C GLY A 292 12.21 -4.13 -16.97
N ALA A 293 11.27 -4.34 -16.07
CA ALA A 293 11.36 -3.89 -14.69
C ALA A 293 12.34 -4.74 -13.88
N LYS A 294 13.22 -4.11 -13.10
CA LYS A 294 14.04 -4.84 -12.11
C LYS A 294 13.18 -5.15 -10.90
N ILE A 295 13.04 -6.43 -10.58
CA ILE A 295 12.17 -6.92 -9.52
C ILE A 295 12.94 -7.04 -8.21
N TYR A 296 12.31 -6.60 -7.12
CA TYR A 296 12.79 -6.71 -5.74
C TYR A 296 11.66 -7.26 -4.87
N ARG A 297 11.97 -8.24 -3.98
CA ARG A 297 10.98 -8.92 -3.17
C ARG A 297 11.38 -8.86 -1.70
N THR A 298 10.44 -8.47 -0.82
CA THR A 298 10.73 -8.38 0.63
C THR A 298 11.00 -9.74 1.27
N ASP A 299 10.40 -10.83 0.78
CA ASP A 299 10.65 -12.19 1.28
C ASP A 299 12.06 -12.73 0.94
N GLU A 300 12.75 -12.13 -0.04
CA GLU A 300 14.11 -12.52 -0.42
C GLU A 300 15.18 -11.64 0.24
N VAL A 301 14.94 -10.33 0.35
CA VAL A 301 15.97 -9.37 0.73
C VAL A 301 15.63 -8.53 1.97
N GLY A 302 14.48 -8.79 2.60
CA GLY A 302 13.98 -8.01 3.73
C GLY A 302 13.51 -6.61 3.31
N THR A 303 13.50 -5.67 4.23
CA THR A 303 13.13 -4.27 3.96
C THR A 303 14.00 -3.66 2.85
N ILE A 304 13.36 -2.98 1.90
CA ILE A 304 14.00 -2.37 0.72
C ILE A 304 13.87 -0.86 0.83
N VAL A 305 14.98 -0.14 0.65
CA VAL A 305 14.98 1.34 0.66
C VAL A 305 15.36 1.87 -0.71
N VAL A 306 14.47 2.68 -1.29
CA VAL A 306 14.70 3.41 -2.54
C VAL A 306 14.87 4.88 -2.21
N THR A 307 16.01 5.45 -2.62
CA THR A 307 16.34 6.86 -2.41
C THR A 307 16.48 7.56 -3.75
N THR A 308 15.98 8.79 -3.85
CA THR A 308 16.15 9.64 -5.05
C THR A 308 16.40 11.10 -4.68
N ASP A 309 17.20 11.77 -5.50
CA ASP A 309 17.42 13.20 -5.52
C ASP A 309 16.49 13.94 -6.50
N GLY A 310 15.45 13.24 -6.98
CA GLY A 310 14.55 13.72 -8.04
C GLY A 310 15.02 13.41 -9.47
N LYS A 311 16.21 12.82 -9.67
CA LYS A 311 16.80 12.52 -10.99
C LYS A 311 17.33 11.11 -11.09
N THR A 312 18.00 10.64 -10.05
CA THR A 312 18.65 9.34 -9.98
C THR A 312 18.04 8.51 -8.84
N TYR A 313 18.18 7.18 -8.93
CA TYR A 313 17.70 6.26 -7.91
C TYR A 313 18.84 5.41 -7.37
N THR A 314 18.87 5.23 -6.06
CA THR A 314 19.69 4.24 -5.37
C THR A 314 18.78 3.29 -4.61
N LEU A 315 19.08 1.99 -4.71
CA LEU A 315 18.42 0.95 -3.94
C LEU A 315 19.47 0.28 -3.04
N ASP A 316 19.11 0.03 -1.79
CA ASP A 316 20.00 -0.58 -0.78
C ASP A 316 20.14 -2.10 -0.95
N LYS A 317 19.37 -2.70 -1.85
CA LYS A 317 19.33 -4.14 -2.13
C LYS A 317 19.68 -4.46 -3.59
N ASN A 318 20.04 -5.71 -3.83
CA ASN A 318 20.15 -6.25 -5.17
C ASN A 318 18.78 -6.73 -5.67
N ALA A 319 18.56 -6.62 -6.98
CA ALA A 319 17.35 -7.16 -7.60
C ALA A 319 17.28 -8.70 -7.45
N SER A 320 16.05 -9.19 -7.31
CA SER A 320 15.74 -10.61 -7.30
C SER A 320 16.16 -11.25 -8.63
N THR A 321 16.71 -12.45 -8.55
CA THR A 321 17.02 -13.23 -9.75
C THR A 321 15.78 -14.01 -10.15
N ILE A 322 15.17 -13.66 -11.29
CA ILE A 322 14.08 -14.48 -11.85
C ILE A 322 14.70 -15.79 -12.29
N GLN A 323 14.51 -16.84 -11.49
CA GLN A 323 14.75 -18.17 -12.00
C GLN A 323 13.59 -18.49 -12.94
N ASN A 324 13.83 -18.41 -14.24
CA ASN A 324 12.92 -18.95 -15.23
C ASN A 324 12.87 -20.47 -15.00
N ASN A 325 12.02 -20.91 -14.07
CA ASN A 325 11.55 -22.28 -14.01
C ASN A 325 10.56 -22.49 -15.16
N ALA A 326 11.01 -22.24 -16.39
CA ALA A 326 10.39 -22.88 -17.54
C ALA A 326 10.50 -24.38 -17.26
N PRO A 327 9.40 -25.15 -17.31
CA PRO A 327 9.52 -26.60 -17.25
C PRO A 327 10.56 -27.00 -18.29
N PRO A 328 11.48 -27.92 -17.97
CA PRO A 328 12.53 -28.28 -18.91
C PRO A 328 11.84 -28.63 -20.24
N VAL A 329 12.22 -27.93 -21.30
CA VAL A 329 11.84 -28.31 -22.65
C VAL A 329 12.43 -29.71 -22.83
N VAL A 330 11.61 -30.72 -22.68
CA VAL A 330 11.98 -32.09 -23.01
C VAL A 330 12.24 -32.05 -24.50
N ALA A 331 13.52 -32.05 -24.89
CA ALA A 331 13.89 -32.22 -26.28
C ALA A 331 13.18 -33.49 -26.77
N GLU A 332 12.34 -33.35 -27.78
CA GLU A 332 11.74 -34.48 -28.47
C GLU A 332 12.88 -35.40 -28.95
N THR A 333 13.22 -36.40 -28.15
CA THR A 333 13.99 -37.54 -28.62
C THR A 333 13.00 -38.44 -29.30
N THR A 334 13.23 -38.64 -30.62
CA THR A 334 12.55 -39.63 -31.45
C THR A 334 12.46 -40.97 -30.71
N PRO A 335 11.27 -41.56 -30.54
CA PRO A 335 11.12 -42.78 -29.77
C PRO A 335 11.67 -43.98 -30.54
N GLU A 336 12.65 -44.66 -29.93
CA GLU A 336 12.90 -46.09 -30.25
C GLU A 336 11.75 -46.95 -29.69
N PRO A 337 11.37 -48.02 -30.38
CA PRO A 337 10.18 -48.81 -30.00
C PRO A 337 10.47 -49.66 -28.77
N VAL A 338 9.80 -49.33 -27.66
CA VAL A 338 9.78 -50.13 -26.43
C VAL A 338 8.50 -50.96 -26.39
N GLN A 339 8.67 -52.23 -26.04
CA GLN A 339 7.65 -53.25 -25.89
C GLN A 339 6.55 -52.83 -24.88
N GLU A 340 5.31 -53.22 -25.26
CA GLU A 340 4.12 -53.12 -24.42
C GLU A 340 4.27 -53.89 -23.10
N GLU A 341 4.37 -53.18 -21.99
CA GLU A 341 3.92 -53.68 -20.68
C GLU A 341 2.63 -52.96 -20.30
N SER A 342 1.62 -53.77 -19.98
CA SER A 342 0.25 -53.39 -19.68
C SER A 342 0.18 -52.41 -18.52
N ILE A 343 -0.24 -51.16 -18.78
CA ILE A 343 -0.58 -50.17 -17.78
C ILE A 343 -2.07 -50.33 -17.49
N GLU A 344 -2.42 -50.59 -16.23
CA GLU A 344 -3.79 -50.54 -15.75
C GLU A 344 -4.41 -49.17 -16.01
N GLU A 345 -5.48 -49.15 -16.71
CA GLU A 345 -6.29 -48.05 -17.17
C GLU A 345 -6.87 -47.30 -15.94
N GLN A 346 -6.30 -46.13 -15.58
CA GLN A 346 -6.93 -45.20 -14.68
C GLN A 346 -8.18 -44.61 -15.37
N ALA A 347 -9.33 -44.84 -14.80
CA ALA A 347 -10.61 -44.40 -15.30
C ALA A 347 -10.68 -42.87 -15.54
N PRO A 348 -11.38 -42.44 -16.61
CA PRO A 348 -11.49 -41.01 -16.96
C PRO A 348 -12.23 -40.26 -15.86
N VAL A 349 -11.65 -39.10 -15.46
CA VAL A 349 -12.29 -38.15 -14.53
C VAL A 349 -13.60 -37.67 -15.15
N THR A 350 -14.71 -38.12 -14.58
CA THR A 350 -16.05 -37.72 -15.00
C THR A 350 -16.32 -36.28 -14.59
N GLN A 351 -16.77 -35.47 -15.53
CA GLN A 351 -17.10 -34.04 -15.45
C GLN A 351 -18.19 -33.64 -14.41
N ASN A 352 -18.44 -34.41 -13.36
CA ASN A 352 -19.49 -34.19 -12.37
C ASN A 352 -19.02 -34.38 -10.92
N ASP A 353 -17.77 -34.11 -10.58
CA ASP A 353 -17.35 -34.24 -9.19
C ASP A 353 -17.81 -33.04 -8.36
N VAL A 354 -18.45 -33.31 -7.22
CA VAL A 354 -19.10 -32.32 -6.38
C VAL A 354 -18.04 -31.52 -5.62
N VAL A 355 -18.12 -30.20 -5.67
CA VAL A 355 -17.23 -29.30 -4.92
C VAL A 355 -17.55 -29.34 -3.43
N VAL A 356 -16.52 -29.54 -2.63
CA VAL A 356 -16.57 -29.48 -1.16
C VAL A 356 -15.39 -28.66 -0.65
N TYR A 357 -15.36 -28.35 0.64
CA TYR A 357 -14.36 -27.48 1.25
C TYR A 357 -13.70 -28.15 2.45
N VAL A 358 -12.38 -28.06 2.56
CA VAL A 358 -11.63 -28.59 3.69
C VAL A 358 -10.91 -27.47 4.43
N THR A 359 -10.44 -27.75 5.65
CA THR A 359 -9.61 -26.83 6.43
C THR A 359 -8.19 -27.36 6.49
N ARG A 360 -7.21 -26.47 6.62
CA ARG A 360 -5.77 -26.84 6.62
C ARG A 360 -5.41 -27.88 7.69
N THR A 361 -6.06 -27.84 8.85
CA THR A 361 -5.75 -28.69 10.00
C THR A 361 -6.89 -29.62 10.41
N GLY A 362 -8.02 -29.53 9.73
CA GLY A 362 -9.20 -30.34 10.01
C GLY A 362 -9.15 -31.70 9.30
N SER A 363 -9.93 -32.65 9.81
CA SER A 363 -10.11 -34.00 9.22
C SER A 363 -11.48 -34.17 8.53
N LYS A 364 -12.18 -33.07 8.27
CA LYS A 364 -13.53 -33.10 7.70
C LYS A 364 -13.68 -32.21 6.49
N TYR A 365 -14.46 -32.65 5.50
CA TYR A 365 -14.89 -31.79 4.41
C TYR A 365 -16.31 -31.22 4.71
N HIS A 366 -16.57 -30.04 4.16
CA HIS A 366 -17.72 -29.20 4.50
C HIS A 366 -18.43 -28.68 3.25
N ARG A 367 -19.67 -28.18 3.42
CA ARG A 367 -20.28 -27.25 2.46
C ARG A 367 -19.72 -25.86 2.64
N TYR A 368 -19.73 -25.07 1.60
CA TYR A 368 -19.44 -23.64 1.70
C TYR A 368 -20.31 -22.95 2.77
N GLY A 369 -19.72 -22.02 3.51
CA GLY A 369 -20.42 -21.29 4.57
C GLY A 369 -20.63 -22.07 5.88
N CYS A 370 -20.03 -23.24 6.06
CA CYS A 370 -20.08 -23.97 7.31
C CYS A 370 -19.37 -23.22 8.43
N SER A 371 -20.01 -23.04 9.60
CA SER A 371 -19.44 -22.32 10.75
C SER A 371 -18.16 -22.95 11.32
N TYR A 372 -17.83 -24.20 10.98
CA TYR A 372 -16.60 -24.90 11.34
C TYR A 372 -15.50 -24.76 10.25
N LEU A 373 -15.81 -24.15 9.11
CA LEU A 373 -14.86 -23.92 8.03
C LEU A 373 -14.05 -22.64 8.33
N LYS A 374 -13.01 -22.77 9.16
CA LYS A 374 -12.16 -21.63 9.58
C LYS A 374 -11.12 -21.21 8.51
N SER A 375 -10.79 -22.11 7.58
CA SER A 375 -10.04 -21.84 6.37
C SER A 375 -10.72 -22.58 5.24
N CYS A 376 -10.97 -21.91 4.11
CA CYS A 376 -11.81 -22.44 3.03
C CYS A 376 -10.89 -22.88 1.89
N ILE A 377 -10.55 -24.16 1.83
CA ILE A 377 -9.80 -24.76 0.74
C ILE A 377 -10.79 -25.55 -0.10
N GLU A 378 -10.99 -25.12 -1.34
CA GLU A 378 -11.86 -25.80 -2.29
C GLU A 378 -11.20 -27.09 -2.80
N THR A 379 -12.00 -28.15 -2.91
CA THR A 379 -11.56 -29.46 -3.43
C THR A 379 -12.77 -30.23 -3.95
N THR A 380 -12.53 -31.34 -4.63
CA THR A 380 -13.62 -32.21 -5.05
C THR A 380 -13.94 -33.24 -3.97
N LEU A 381 -15.14 -33.77 -4.00
CA LEU A 381 -15.61 -34.78 -3.03
C LEU A 381 -14.74 -36.07 -3.11
N SER A 382 -14.35 -36.46 -4.30
CA SER A 382 -13.48 -37.60 -4.53
C SER A 382 -12.08 -37.34 -3.96
N SER A 383 -11.51 -36.20 -4.24
CA SER A 383 -10.20 -35.76 -3.69
C SER A 383 -10.21 -35.66 -2.17
N ALA A 384 -11.26 -35.09 -1.58
CA ALA A 384 -11.40 -35.02 -0.13
C ALA A 384 -11.44 -36.41 0.51
N LYS A 385 -12.21 -37.34 -0.06
CA LYS A 385 -12.29 -38.71 0.43
C LYS A 385 -10.97 -39.48 0.27
N SER A 386 -10.30 -39.38 -0.88
CA SER A 386 -9.01 -40.03 -1.12
C SER A 386 -7.93 -39.52 -0.18
N SER A 387 -8.00 -38.24 0.20
CA SER A 387 -7.15 -37.60 1.20
C SER A 387 -7.54 -37.91 2.66
N GLY A 388 -8.51 -38.79 2.90
CA GLY A 388 -8.90 -39.25 4.23
C GLY A 388 -9.84 -38.33 5.00
N TYR A 389 -10.39 -37.29 4.37
CA TYR A 389 -11.36 -36.42 5.01
C TYR A 389 -12.72 -37.11 5.14
N SER A 390 -13.40 -36.93 6.27
CA SER A 390 -14.77 -37.40 6.51
C SER A 390 -15.78 -36.25 6.45
N ALA A 391 -17.06 -36.58 6.18
CA ALA A 391 -18.09 -35.55 6.10
C ALA A 391 -18.32 -34.85 7.44
N CYS A 392 -18.47 -33.53 7.40
CA CYS A 392 -18.84 -32.74 8.58
C CYS A 392 -20.26 -33.02 8.98
N SER A 393 -20.49 -33.46 10.24
CA SER A 393 -21.83 -33.76 10.77
C SER A 393 -22.69 -32.50 10.95
N ARG A 394 -22.10 -31.32 11.03
CA ARG A 394 -22.84 -30.06 11.25
C ARG A 394 -23.47 -29.49 9.99
N CYS A 395 -22.74 -29.45 8.88
CA CYS A 395 -23.26 -28.90 7.62
C CYS A 395 -23.75 -29.97 6.65
N ASN A 396 -23.59 -31.25 6.98
CA ASN A 396 -24.02 -32.41 6.19
C ASN A 396 -23.69 -32.23 4.68
N PRO A 397 -22.40 -32.17 4.30
CA PRO A 397 -22.01 -32.00 2.91
C PRO A 397 -22.41 -33.24 2.07
N PRO A 398 -22.36 -33.15 0.73
CA PRO A 398 -22.56 -34.32 -0.14
C PRO A 398 -21.70 -35.52 0.31
N ARG A 399 -22.19 -36.75 0.10
CA ARG A 399 -21.51 -37.98 0.50
C ARG A 399 -21.19 -38.86 -0.70
#